data_bf88ab75475898a2ee2aceba0ab7277c
#
_entry.id   bf88ab75475898a2ee2aceba0ab7277c
#
_cell.length_a   1.000
_cell.length_b   1.000
_cell.length_c   1.000
_cell.angle_alpha   90.00
_cell.angle_beta   90.00
_cell.angle_gamma   90.00
#
_symmetry.space_group_name_H-M   'P 1'
#
loop_
_entity.id
_entity.type
_entity.pdbx_description
1 polymer ?
#
loop_
_entity_poly.entity_id
_entity_poly.type
_entity_poly.pdbx_seq_one_letter_code
_entity_poly.pdbx_strand_id
1 'polypeptide(L)'
;MGPHISHSAILSWGVQRGLSPSGGGLGVSPSFICSPSPCPMERGIQGVRVFRTAVTFAMIVEYDGTRYCGFQRQRSQPTIQAELERAIGRFTGEEAKIKAASRTDTGVHARGQVVAFQTRAPYPAQVFLKALNHFLPKDIAIKSVYGVPEGFNVRREAMSREYHYTILNSRVPSPLSRGFSHQVDQSLDLGRMKEAAKLLLGRHDYRAFAGSLKGRKSGARTMYRCDIDNTDSFTIFTFEADAFLPQQIRMMVGSLLKVGFGKMSPQEFKALLDSGKPGAGGPAVPPAGLCLTAIKYKDFPPKD
;
A
#
# COMPACT_ATOMS: atom_id res chain seq x y z
N MET A 1 3.79 -41.65 -2.97
CA MET A 1 3.93 -40.85 -4.20
C MET A 1 2.90 -39.73 -4.15
N GLY A 2 3.29 -38.54 -3.78
CA GLY A 2 2.43 -37.34 -3.72
C GLY A 2 3.10 -36.23 -4.54
N PRO A 3 2.36 -35.33 -5.18
CA PRO A 3 2.92 -34.40 -6.15
C PRO A 3 3.70 -33.25 -5.49
N HIS A 4 4.90 -33.02 -5.97
CA HIS A 4 5.72 -31.87 -5.69
C HIS A 4 5.04 -30.61 -6.24
N ILE A 5 4.67 -29.67 -5.36
CA ILE A 5 4.31 -28.32 -5.74
C ILE A 5 5.59 -27.47 -5.69
N SER A 6 6.05 -27.05 -6.86
CA SER A 6 7.20 -26.18 -7.03
C SER A 6 6.91 -24.75 -6.51
N HIS A 7 7.65 -24.36 -5.48
CA HIS A 7 7.71 -22.98 -4.99
C HIS A 7 8.81 -22.24 -5.75
N SER A 8 8.45 -21.44 -6.73
CA SER A 8 9.37 -20.46 -7.34
C SER A 8 8.64 -19.18 -7.67
N ALA A 9 8.57 -18.28 -6.70
CA ALA A 9 8.20 -16.88 -6.91
C ALA A 9 8.85 -16.00 -5.85
N ILE A 10 10.18 -16.03 -5.77
CA ILE A 10 10.96 -15.08 -4.96
C ILE A 10 12.04 -14.49 -5.86
N LEU A 11 11.86 -13.20 -6.18
CA LEU A 11 12.87 -12.22 -6.55
C LEU A 11 13.93 -12.68 -7.59
N SER A 12 13.60 -12.67 -8.88
CA SER A 12 14.60 -12.58 -9.93
C SER A 12 14.75 -11.13 -10.39
N TRP A 13 15.66 -10.39 -9.79
CA TRP A 13 16.23 -9.18 -10.36
C TRP A 13 17.40 -9.60 -11.25
N GLY A 14 17.12 -9.95 -12.52
CA GLY A 14 18.12 -10.20 -13.53
C GLY A 14 18.65 -8.88 -14.10
N VAL A 15 19.86 -8.48 -13.70
CA VAL A 15 20.63 -7.48 -14.42
C VAL A 15 21.27 -8.18 -15.62
N GLN A 16 20.71 -8.03 -16.80
CA GLN A 16 21.39 -8.36 -18.06
C GLN A 16 22.30 -7.19 -18.45
N ARG A 17 23.61 -7.41 -18.34
CA ARG A 17 24.62 -6.58 -19.00
C ARG A 17 24.71 -7.00 -20.47
N GLY A 18 24.16 -6.19 -21.36
CA GLY A 18 24.39 -6.33 -22.79
C GLY A 18 25.72 -5.71 -23.17
N LEU A 19 26.55 -6.51 -23.85
CA LEU A 19 27.81 -6.10 -24.48
C LEU A 19 27.54 -5.14 -25.64
N SER A 20 28.33 -4.10 -25.73
CA SER A 20 28.36 -3.17 -26.85
C SER A 20 29.07 -3.79 -28.06
N PRO A 21 28.63 -3.52 -29.31
CA PRO A 21 29.53 -3.50 -30.45
C PRO A 21 29.87 -2.08 -30.87
N SER A 22 31.13 -1.87 -31.13
CA SER A 22 31.78 -0.71 -31.65
C SER A 22 31.41 -0.45 -33.13
N GLY A 23 31.33 0.81 -33.50
CA GLY A 23 31.71 1.25 -34.86
C GLY A 23 30.71 2.14 -35.61
N GLY A 24 31.17 3.33 -35.98
CA GLY A 24 30.73 4.04 -37.17
C GLY A 24 29.81 5.26 -36.96
N GLY A 25 30.42 6.47 -36.94
CA GLY A 25 29.73 7.73 -36.88
C GLY A 25 28.98 8.09 -38.18
N LEU A 26 27.96 8.90 -38.01
CA LEU A 26 27.57 10.02 -38.88
C LEU A 26 26.57 10.86 -38.08
N GLY A 27 26.88 12.16 -38.00
CA GLY A 27 26.09 13.10 -37.21
C GLY A 27 24.72 13.37 -37.83
N VAL A 28 23.72 13.28 -36.95
CA VAL A 28 22.42 13.94 -37.15
C VAL A 28 21.98 14.49 -35.82
N SER A 29 21.82 15.80 -35.73
CA SER A 29 21.27 16.50 -34.56
C SER A 29 19.87 15.98 -34.20
N PRO A 30 19.58 15.66 -32.94
CA PRO A 30 18.23 15.45 -32.51
C PRO A 30 17.64 16.76 -31.98
N SER A 31 17.09 17.56 -32.84
CA SER A 31 16.17 18.64 -32.49
C SER A 31 14.75 18.25 -32.89
N PHE A 32 14.12 17.40 -32.10
CA PHE A 32 12.66 17.26 -32.03
C PHE A 32 12.25 17.10 -30.60
N ILE A 33 12.21 18.23 -29.87
CA ILE A 33 11.35 18.37 -28.72
C ILE A 33 9.93 18.41 -29.29
N CYS A 34 9.29 17.28 -29.36
CA CYS A 34 7.86 17.23 -29.65
C CYS A 34 7.12 17.69 -28.37
N SER A 35 6.88 19.00 -28.30
CA SER A 35 5.83 19.54 -27.44
C SER A 35 4.54 18.85 -27.85
N PRO A 36 3.72 18.30 -26.93
CA PRO A 36 2.40 17.85 -27.31
C PRO A 36 1.62 19.11 -27.73
N SER A 37 1.47 19.29 -29.01
CA SER A 37 0.54 20.27 -29.55
C SER A 37 -0.83 19.97 -28.97
N PRO A 38 -1.56 20.98 -28.46
CA PRO A 38 -2.94 20.78 -28.08
C PRO A 38 -3.69 20.28 -29.32
N CYS A 39 -4.39 19.15 -29.14
CA CYS A 39 -5.29 18.58 -30.13
C CYS A 39 -6.13 19.74 -30.77
N PRO A 40 -6.31 19.80 -32.08
CA PRO A 40 -7.07 20.90 -32.71
C PRO A 40 -8.46 20.93 -32.06
N MET A 41 -8.78 22.02 -31.40
CA MET A 41 -10.15 22.34 -31.06
C MET A 41 -10.95 22.34 -32.34
N GLU A 42 -11.87 21.40 -32.51
CA GLU A 42 -12.92 21.53 -33.51
C GLU A 42 -13.59 22.91 -33.26
N ARG A 43 -13.49 23.78 -34.23
CA ARG A 43 -14.25 25.03 -34.32
C ARG A 43 -15.72 24.65 -34.52
N GLY A 44 -16.38 24.21 -33.44
CA GLY A 44 -17.83 23.96 -33.39
C GLY A 44 -18.51 25.17 -32.80
N ILE A 45 -19.34 25.78 -33.58
CA ILE A 45 -20.53 26.59 -33.26
C ILE A 45 -20.53 27.23 -31.87
N GLN A 46 -20.48 28.56 -31.82
CA GLN A 46 -20.62 29.38 -30.64
C GLN A 46 -21.80 28.93 -29.75
N GLY A 47 -21.53 28.63 -28.49
CA GLY A 47 -22.51 28.79 -27.40
C GLY A 47 -22.99 27.55 -26.67
N VAL A 48 -22.67 26.32 -27.05
CA VAL A 48 -23.09 25.14 -26.24
C VAL A 48 -21.92 24.71 -25.35
N ARG A 49 -21.89 25.12 -24.09
CA ARG A 49 -21.11 24.44 -23.06
C ARG A 49 -21.69 23.06 -22.87
N VAL A 50 -21.14 22.05 -23.53
CA VAL A 50 -21.43 20.66 -23.24
C VAL A 50 -20.90 20.41 -21.82
N PHE A 51 -21.79 20.45 -20.84
CA PHE A 51 -21.47 19.98 -19.49
C PHE A 51 -21.26 18.46 -19.57
N ARG A 52 -20.03 18.03 -19.75
CA ARG A 52 -19.71 16.59 -19.68
C ARG A 52 -19.95 16.14 -18.25
N THR A 53 -20.73 15.08 -18.08
CA THR A 53 -20.92 14.42 -16.79
C THR A 53 -19.57 13.93 -16.26
N ALA A 54 -19.31 14.15 -14.98
CA ALA A 54 -18.09 13.65 -14.37
C ALA A 54 -18.10 12.13 -14.35
N VAL A 55 -16.96 11.52 -14.71
CA VAL A 55 -16.75 10.07 -14.66
C VAL A 55 -15.93 9.75 -13.41
N THR A 56 -16.27 8.68 -12.72
CA THR A 56 -15.50 8.19 -11.57
C THR A 56 -14.56 7.08 -12.02
N PHE A 57 -13.27 7.23 -11.68
CA PHE A 57 -12.27 6.20 -11.86
C PHE A 57 -11.78 5.68 -10.51
N ALA A 58 -11.53 4.37 -10.44
CA ALA A 58 -10.77 3.74 -9.36
C ALA A 58 -9.43 3.26 -9.90
N MET A 59 -8.38 3.41 -9.08
CA MET A 59 -7.00 3.03 -9.44
C MET A 59 -6.43 2.12 -8.38
N ILE A 60 -5.69 1.10 -8.80
CA ILE A 60 -4.81 0.31 -7.94
C ILE A 60 -3.42 0.96 -7.99
N VAL A 61 -2.89 1.33 -6.83
CA VAL A 61 -1.64 2.08 -6.69
C VAL A 61 -0.64 1.31 -5.85
N GLU A 62 0.60 1.24 -6.34
CA GLU A 62 1.76 0.73 -5.64
C GLU A 62 2.69 1.89 -5.28
N TYR A 63 3.28 1.88 -4.08
CA TYR A 63 4.25 2.90 -3.69
C TYR A 63 5.25 2.42 -2.64
N ASP A 64 6.47 2.93 -2.75
CA ASP A 64 7.46 2.97 -1.67
C ASP A 64 7.18 4.19 -0.79
N GLY A 65 6.75 3.94 0.45
CA GLY A 65 6.38 4.98 1.42
C GLY A 65 7.55 5.68 2.12
N THR A 66 8.79 5.22 1.91
CA THR A 66 9.97 5.64 2.70
C THR A 66 10.14 7.16 2.78
N ARG A 67 9.91 7.87 1.66
CA ARG A 67 10.09 9.33 1.56
C ARG A 67 8.85 10.15 1.87
N TYR A 68 7.75 9.51 2.29
CA TYR A 68 6.45 10.16 2.45
C TYR A 68 5.96 10.18 3.89
N CYS A 69 5.35 11.29 4.27
CA CYS A 69 4.68 11.47 5.55
C CYS A 69 3.30 10.79 5.58
N GLY A 70 3.23 9.59 5.00
CA GLY A 70 2.03 8.77 4.87
C GLY A 70 1.21 9.08 3.62
N PHE A 71 0.04 8.44 3.54
CA PHE A 71 -0.83 8.58 2.39
C PHE A 71 -1.53 9.94 2.34
N GLN A 72 -2.18 10.34 3.45
CA GLN A 72 -3.09 11.49 3.48
C GLN A 72 -2.37 12.82 3.35
N ARG A 73 -2.89 13.72 2.48
CA ARG A 73 -2.37 15.08 2.29
C ARG A 73 -2.25 15.84 3.60
N GLN A 74 -1.10 16.46 3.82
CA GLN A 74 -0.74 17.30 4.94
C GLN A 74 -0.16 18.62 4.43
N ARG A 75 -0.22 19.67 5.24
CA ARG A 75 0.42 20.95 4.91
C ARG A 75 1.94 20.76 4.89
N SER A 76 2.59 21.23 3.83
CA SER A 76 4.06 21.32 3.70
C SER A 76 4.82 19.99 3.84
N GLN A 77 4.15 18.83 3.72
CA GLN A 77 4.80 17.52 3.80
C GLN A 77 4.57 16.71 2.52
N PRO A 78 5.58 15.95 2.04
CA PRO A 78 5.39 15.04 0.92
C PRO A 78 4.46 13.89 1.33
N THR A 79 3.40 13.67 0.55
CA THR A 79 2.42 12.60 0.80
C THR A 79 2.01 11.94 -0.52
N ILE A 80 1.66 10.66 -0.47
CA ILE A 80 1.23 9.91 -1.66
C ILE A 80 0.02 10.57 -2.33
N GLN A 81 -0.96 11.02 -1.55
CA GLN A 81 -2.15 11.70 -2.06
C GLN A 81 -1.81 12.98 -2.82
N ALA A 82 -0.88 13.79 -2.32
CA ALA A 82 -0.48 15.02 -2.99
C ALA A 82 0.20 14.77 -4.33
N GLU A 83 1.03 13.73 -4.46
CA GLU A 83 1.67 13.35 -5.71
C GLU A 83 0.65 12.87 -6.75
N LEU A 84 -0.31 12.01 -6.32
CA LEU A 84 -1.37 11.52 -7.19
C LEU A 84 -2.27 12.67 -7.69
N GLU A 85 -2.70 13.57 -6.78
CA GLU A 85 -3.51 14.75 -7.12
C GLU A 85 -2.75 15.69 -8.07
N ARG A 86 -1.45 15.88 -7.87
CA ARG A 86 -0.58 16.68 -8.75
C ARG A 86 -0.46 16.05 -10.15
N ALA A 87 -0.26 14.73 -10.24
CA ALA A 87 -0.17 14.01 -11.50
C ALA A 87 -1.47 14.12 -12.30
N ILE A 88 -2.64 13.96 -11.65
CA ILE A 88 -3.95 14.14 -12.28
C ILE A 88 -4.10 15.58 -12.77
N GLY A 89 -3.79 16.57 -11.95
CA GLY A 89 -3.87 17.99 -12.33
C GLY A 89 -2.97 18.35 -13.51
N ARG A 90 -1.74 17.80 -13.56
CA ARG A 90 -0.81 18.01 -14.70
C ARG A 90 -1.34 17.40 -15.99
N PHE A 91 -2.03 16.28 -15.92
CA PHE A 91 -2.57 15.60 -17.09
C PHE A 91 -3.89 16.19 -17.57
N THR A 92 -4.81 16.49 -16.65
CA THR A 92 -6.19 16.88 -17.01
C THR A 92 -6.44 18.38 -16.96
N GLY A 93 -5.58 19.14 -16.29
CA GLY A 93 -5.84 20.55 -15.97
C GLY A 93 -6.85 20.76 -14.86
N GLU A 94 -7.38 19.67 -14.24
CA GLU A 94 -8.42 19.73 -13.22
C GLU A 94 -7.85 19.59 -11.80
N GLU A 95 -8.41 20.29 -10.83
CA GLU A 95 -8.11 20.05 -9.42
C GLU A 95 -8.85 18.79 -8.97
N ALA A 96 -8.12 17.68 -8.83
CA ALA A 96 -8.68 16.40 -8.40
C ALA A 96 -8.62 16.23 -6.89
N LYS A 97 -9.67 15.63 -6.32
CA LYS A 97 -9.71 15.17 -4.93
C LYS A 97 -9.78 13.66 -4.89
N ILE A 98 -8.73 13.03 -4.34
CA ILE A 98 -8.63 11.59 -4.23
C ILE A 98 -9.24 11.11 -2.92
N LYS A 99 -10.02 10.02 -3.01
CA LYS A 99 -10.50 9.23 -1.89
C LYS A 99 -9.75 7.90 -1.86
N ALA A 100 -9.19 7.52 -0.71
CA ALA A 100 -8.47 6.25 -0.55
C ALA A 100 -9.24 5.26 0.33
N ALA A 101 -9.08 3.98 0.02
CA ALA A 101 -9.69 2.88 0.77
C ALA A 101 -9.03 2.68 2.15
N SER A 102 -7.73 2.89 2.25
CA SER A 102 -6.98 2.85 3.50
C SER A 102 -6.00 4.03 3.59
N ARG A 103 -5.71 4.46 4.81
CA ARG A 103 -4.64 5.42 5.08
C ARG A 103 -3.44 4.65 5.61
N THR A 104 -2.28 4.82 5.01
CA THR A 104 -1.02 4.31 5.52
C THR A 104 -0.28 5.39 6.29
N ASP A 105 0.42 4.99 7.35
CA ASP A 105 1.24 5.87 8.17
C ASP A 105 2.52 6.28 7.43
N THR A 106 3.27 7.24 8.00
CA THR A 106 4.59 7.66 7.52
C THR A 106 5.52 6.46 7.34
N GLY A 107 6.16 6.36 6.18
CA GLY A 107 7.12 5.32 5.85
C GLY A 107 6.51 3.95 5.51
N VAL A 108 5.19 3.80 5.50
CA VAL A 108 4.49 2.54 5.19
C VAL A 108 4.26 2.42 3.68
N HIS A 109 4.52 1.24 3.13
CA HIS A 109 4.39 0.93 1.71
C HIS A 109 3.00 0.42 1.33
N ALA A 110 2.74 0.33 0.03
CA ALA A 110 1.61 -0.41 -0.50
C ALA A 110 1.92 -1.05 -1.86
N ARG A 111 1.37 -2.25 -2.08
CA ARG A 111 1.30 -2.92 -3.39
C ARG A 111 -0.09 -2.85 -4.01
N GLY A 112 -1.12 -2.69 -3.19
CA GLY A 112 -2.51 -2.75 -3.60
C GLY A 112 -3.41 -1.69 -2.95
N GLN A 113 -2.95 -0.43 -2.84
CA GLN A 113 -3.81 0.66 -2.40
C GLN A 113 -4.87 0.94 -3.46
N VAL A 114 -6.12 1.12 -3.06
CA VAL A 114 -7.20 1.51 -3.96
C VAL A 114 -7.59 2.96 -3.68
N VAL A 115 -7.64 3.77 -4.75
CA VAL A 115 -8.04 5.17 -4.70
C VAL A 115 -9.09 5.44 -5.76
N ALA A 116 -9.98 6.43 -5.53
CA ALA A 116 -10.91 6.90 -6.54
C ALA A 116 -10.88 8.42 -6.66
N PHE A 117 -11.15 8.89 -7.86
CA PHE A 117 -11.29 10.31 -8.19
C PHE A 117 -12.36 10.51 -9.28
N GLN A 118 -12.86 11.73 -9.37
CA GLN A 118 -13.79 12.14 -10.41
C GLN A 118 -13.11 13.14 -11.36
N THR A 119 -13.43 13.04 -12.65
CA THR A 119 -12.92 13.95 -13.68
C THR A 119 -13.93 14.15 -14.80
N ARG A 120 -13.86 15.30 -15.48
CA ARG A 120 -14.59 15.57 -16.73
C ARG A 120 -13.72 15.40 -17.96
N ALA A 121 -12.44 15.08 -17.78
CA ALA A 121 -11.50 14.87 -18.88
C ALA A 121 -11.93 13.66 -19.73
N PRO A 122 -12.01 13.80 -21.06
CA PRO A 122 -12.61 12.82 -21.96
C PRO A 122 -11.66 11.69 -22.37
N TYR A 123 -10.89 11.18 -21.43
CA TYR A 123 -9.90 10.14 -21.72
C TYR A 123 -10.33 8.78 -21.16
N PRO A 124 -10.08 7.69 -21.89
CA PRO A 124 -10.33 6.34 -21.39
C PRO A 124 -9.32 5.93 -20.32
N ALA A 125 -9.66 4.91 -19.51
CA ALA A 125 -8.86 4.42 -18.39
C ALA A 125 -7.39 4.11 -18.76
N GLN A 126 -7.15 3.53 -19.94
CA GLN A 126 -5.81 3.18 -20.42
C GLN A 126 -4.92 4.40 -20.68
N VAL A 127 -5.52 5.52 -21.09
CA VAL A 127 -4.79 6.79 -21.29
C VAL A 127 -4.43 7.38 -19.93
N PHE A 128 -5.33 7.33 -18.93
CA PHE A 128 -5.00 7.71 -17.55
C PHE A 128 -3.85 6.88 -17.00
N LEU A 129 -3.87 5.54 -17.19
CA LEU A 129 -2.79 4.65 -16.72
C LEU A 129 -1.42 5.09 -17.24
N LYS A 130 -1.31 5.33 -18.54
CA LYS A 130 -0.03 5.74 -19.18
C LYS A 130 0.39 7.15 -18.77
N ALA A 131 -0.54 8.12 -18.85
CA ALA A 131 -0.25 9.52 -18.57
C ALA A 131 0.13 9.76 -17.11
N LEU A 132 -0.61 9.19 -16.17
CA LEU A 132 -0.33 9.39 -14.74
C LEU A 132 1.02 8.77 -14.34
N ASN A 133 1.36 7.58 -14.85
CA ASN A 133 2.68 6.98 -14.61
C ASN A 133 3.84 7.79 -15.22
N HIS A 134 3.58 8.57 -16.26
CA HIS A 134 4.58 9.51 -16.81
C HIS A 134 4.83 10.70 -15.87
N PHE A 135 3.80 11.19 -15.17
CA PHE A 135 3.91 12.37 -14.30
C PHE A 135 4.28 12.04 -12.85
N LEU A 136 4.11 10.79 -12.44
CA LEU A 136 4.40 10.34 -11.08
C LEU A 136 5.92 10.18 -10.85
N PRO A 137 6.40 10.39 -9.62
CA PRO A 137 7.76 10.04 -9.23
C PRO A 137 7.94 8.51 -9.25
N LYS A 138 9.21 8.06 -9.39
CA LYS A 138 9.56 6.63 -9.58
C LYS A 138 9.14 5.70 -8.44
N ASP A 139 8.86 6.23 -7.28
CA ASP A 139 8.43 5.50 -6.07
C ASP A 139 6.90 5.38 -5.94
N ILE A 140 6.14 5.87 -6.93
CA ILE A 140 4.68 5.69 -7.01
C ILE A 140 4.31 5.22 -8.41
N ALA A 141 3.54 4.13 -8.51
CA ALA A 141 3.05 3.60 -9.78
C ALA A 141 1.57 3.25 -9.72
N ILE A 142 0.84 3.54 -10.78
CA ILE A 142 -0.52 3.07 -10.98
C ILE A 142 -0.45 1.75 -11.74
N LYS A 143 -1.00 0.69 -11.14
CA LYS A 143 -1.00 -0.66 -11.71
C LYS A 143 -2.15 -0.85 -12.69
N SER A 144 -3.31 -0.26 -12.38
CA SER A 144 -4.52 -0.34 -13.19
C SER A 144 -5.48 0.80 -12.89
N VAL A 145 -6.34 1.11 -13.88
CA VAL A 145 -7.38 2.14 -13.81
C VAL A 145 -8.67 1.52 -14.34
N TYR A 146 -9.76 1.70 -13.60
CA TYR A 146 -11.09 1.19 -13.95
C TYR A 146 -12.12 2.29 -13.87
N GLY A 147 -13.05 2.35 -14.84
CA GLY A 147 -14.27 3.11 -14.70
C GLY A 147 -15.18 2.44 -13.65
N VAL A 148 -15.73 3.22 -12.74
CA VAL A 148 -16.61 2.70 -11.68
C VAL A 148 -17.89 3.54 -11.60
N PRO A 149 -19.00 2.99 -11.06
CA PRO A 149 -20.24 3.75 -10.88
C PRO A 149 -20.01 5.06 -10.09
N GLU A 150 -20.80 6.09 -10.36
CA GLU A 150 -20.68 7.41 -9.73
C GLU A 150 -20.76 7.35 -8.20
N GLY A 151 -21.51 6.44 -7.61
CA GLY A 151 -21.66 6.26 -6.17
C GLY A 151 -20.57 5.42 -5.50
N PHE A 152 -19.60 4.87 -6.27
CA PHE A 152 -18.59 3.96 -5.74
C PHE A 152 -17.74 4.61 -4.63
N ASN A 153 -17.76 3.99 -3.46
CA ASN A 153 -17.03 4.48 -2.30
C ASN A 153 -15.91 3.49 -1.90
N VAL A 154 -14.68 3.77 -2.35
CA VAL A 154 -13.49 2.90 -2.12
C VAL A 154 -13.28 2.48 -0.66
N ARG A 155 -13.75 3.27 0.30
CA ARG A 155 -13.55 2.98 1.72
C ARG A 155 -14.67 2.16 2.32
N ARG A 156 -15.93 2.49 1.98
CA ARG A 156 -17.13 1.86 2.57
C ARG A 156 -17.42 0.49 1.98
N GLU A 157 -17.13 0.32 0.68
CA GLU A 157 -17.36 -0.94 -0.05
C GLU A 157 -16.22 -1.95 0.12
N ALA A 158 -15.08 -1.52 0.65
CA ALA A 158 -13.98 -2.42 0.96
C ALA A 158 -14.36 -3.38 2.09
N MET A 159 -14.35 -4.68 1.79
CA MET A 159 -14.69 -5.77 2.72
C MET A 159 -13.56 -6.04 3.70
N SER A 160 -12.32 -6.12 3.20
CA SER A 160 -11.14 -6.30 4.05
C SER A 160 -9.92 -5.58 3.49
N ARG A 161 -8.89 -5.47 4.34
CA ARG A 161 -7.55 -4.95 4.04
C ARG A 161 -6.56 -5.98 4.49
N GLU A 162 -5.62 -6.32 3.60
CA GLU A 162 -4.54 -7.24 3.89
C GLU A 162 -3.21 -6.48 3.94
N TYR A 163 -2.44 -6.78 4.97
CA TYR A 163 -1.11 -6.21 5.18
C TYR A 163 -0.11 -7.32 5.44
N HIS A 164 1.10 -7.13 4.92
CA HIS A 164 2.26 -7.89 5.33
C HIS A 164 3.17 -7.04 6.19
N TYR A 165 3.73 -7.65 7.23
CA TYR A 165 4.85 -7.07 7.95
C TYR A 165 6.05 -8.03 7.85
N THR A 166 7.15 -7.53 7.29
CA THR A 166 8.35 -8.33 7.01
C THR A 166 9.43 -8.03 8.05
N ILE A 167 9.93 -9.08 8.68
CA ILE A 167 11.10 -9.04 9.56
C ILE A 167 12.27 -9.74 8.86
N LEU A 168 13.43 -9.12 8.87
CA LEU A 168 14.71 -9.77 8.58
C LEU A 168 15.30 -10.27 9.91
N ASN A 169 15.22 -11.57 10.17
CA ASN A 169 15.80 -12.17 11.36
C ASN A 169 17.26 -12.55 11.10
N SER A 170 18.15 -11.60 11.27
CA SER A 170 19.57 -11.72 10.97
C SER A 170 20.40 -10.80 11.84
N ARG A 171 21.58 -11.28 12.29
CA ARG A 171 22.59 -10.45 12.97
C ARG A 171 23.27 -9.47 12.02
N VAL A 172 23.35 -9.82 10.73
CA VAL A 172 23.98 -8.98 9.70
C VAL A 172 22.91 -8.15 9.00
N PRO A 173 23.06 -6.82 8.91
CA PRO A 173 22.12 -5.98 8.18
C PRO A 173 22.15 -6.25 6.67
N SER A 174 20.99 -6.10 6.02
CA SER A 174 20.87 -6.20 4.56
C SER A 174 20.58 -4.81 3.97
N PRO A 175 21.54 -4.21 3.25
CA PRO A 175 21.31 -2.93 2.56
C PRO A 175 20.18 -2.97 1.54
N LEU A 176 19.94 -4.15 0.92
CA LEU A 176 18.90 -4.34 -0.09
C LEU A 176 17.50 -4.45 0.51
N SER A 177 17.36 -4.96 1.74
CA SER A 177 16.04 -5.13 2.38
C SER A 177 15.73 -4.08 3.45
N ARG A 178 16.68 -3.21 3.80
CA ARG A 178 16.55 -2.22 4.89
C ARG A 178 15.34 -1.29 4.76
N GLY A 179 14.92 -1.00 3.53
CA GLY A 179 13.77 -0.15 3.25
C GLY A 179 12.42 -0.89 3.34
N PHE A 180 12.44 -2.23 3.32
CA PHE A 180 11.24 -3.08 3.17
C PHE A 180 11.14 -4.17 4.25
N SER A 181 11.97 -4.13 5.27
CA SER A 181 11.94 -5.06 6.41
C SER A 181 12.41 -4.38 7.69
N HIS A 182 12.00 -4.96 8.82
CA HIS A 182 12.51 -4.62 10.14
C HIS A 182 13.54 -5.67 10.56
N GLN A 183 14.80 -5.27 10.75
CA GLN A 183 15.84 -6.20 11.20
C GLN A 183 15.67 -6.51 12.69
N VAL A 184 15.79 -7.80 13.03
CA VAL A 184 15.81 -8.33 14.38
C VAL A 184 16.99 -9.31 14.47
N ASP A 185 17.90 -9.08 15.39
CA ASP A 185 19.14 -9.85 15.57
C ASP A 185 19.01 -11.00 16.58
N GLN A 186 17.94 -11.02 17.37
CA GLN A 186 17.66 -12.06 18.35
C GLN A 186 16.86 -13.21 17.73
N SER A 187 17.10 -14.44 18.24
CA SER A 187 16.31 -15.60 17.87
C SER A 187 14.85 -15.43 18.28
N LEU A 188 13.94 -15.89 17.42
CA LEU A 188 12.50 -15.79 17.60
C LEU A 188 11.90 -17.19 17.83
N ASP A 189 11.15 -17.36 18.91
CA ASP A 189 10.29 -18.53 19.11
C ASP A 189 9.01 -18.37 18.26
N LEU A 190 9.08 -18.85 17.02
CA LEU A 190 7.95 -18.78 16.09
C LEU A 190 6.75 -19.61 16.54
N GLY A 191 6.96 -20.68 17.30
CA GLY A 191 5.88 -21.52 17.85
C GLY A 191 4.98 -20.71 18.78
N ARG A 192 5.59 -20.09 19.79
CA ARG A 192 4.88 -19.21 20.74
C ARG A 192 4.26 -17.99 20.06
N MET A 193 4.95 -17.42 19.08
CA MET A 193 4.41 -16.29 18.32
C MET A 193 3.16 -16.69 17.53
N LYS A 194 3.14 -17.87 16.88
CA LYS A 194 1.97 -18.40 16.16
C LYS A 194 0.81 -18.71 17.11
N GLU A 195 1.11 -19.22 18.30
CA GLU A 195 0.09 -19.43 19.34
C GLU A 195 -0.57 -18.10 19.75
N ALA A 196 0.24 -17.08 20.05
CA ALA A 196 -0.28 -15.76 20.41
C ALA A 196 -1.02 -15.08 19.24
N ALA A 197 -0.55 -15.24 17.99
CA ALA A 197 -1.20 -14.69 16.80
C ALA A 197 -2.62 -15.22 16.59
N LYS A 198 -2.87 -16.51 16.89
CA LYS A 198 -4.22 -17.11 16.82
C LYS A 198 -5.22 -16.43 17.75
N LEU A 199 -4.76 -15.86 18.86
CA LEU A 199 -5.61 -15.15 19.83
C LEU A 199 -6.17 -13.83 19.26
N LEU A 200 -5.57 -13.30 18.17
CA LEU A 200 -6.04 -12.12 17.49
C LEU A 200 -7.19 -12.39 16.51
N LEU A 201 -7.50 -13.64 16.18
CA LEU A 201 -8.56 -13.98 15.24
C LEU A 201 -9.94 -13.69 15.82
N GLY A 202 -10.86 -13.26 14.95
CA GLY A 202 -12.22 -12.95 15.34
C GLY A 202 -12.43 -11.47 15.71
N ARG A 203 -13.53 -11.20 16.41
CA ARG A 203 -13.95 -9.84 16.78
C ARG A 203 -13.46 -9.48 18.17
N HIS A 204 -12.57 -8.52 18.27
CA HIS A 204 -12.00 -8.01 19.52
C HIS A 204 -11.97 -6.48 19.57
N ASP A 205 -11.76 -5.92 20.75
CA ASP A 205 -11.42 -4.53 20.94
C ASP A 205 -9.89 -4.36 20.90
N TYR A 206 -9.40 -3.81 19.79
CA TYR A 206 -7.96 -3.64 19.55
C TYR A 206 -7.39 -2.32 20.07
N ARG A 207 -8.08 -1.61 20.98
CA ARG A 207 -7.57 -0.36 21.56
C ARG A 207 -6.21 -0.51 22.23
N ALA A 208 -5.93 -1.68 22.82
CA ALA A 208 -4.62 -1.96 23.39
C ALA A 208 -3.47 -1.79 22.41
N PHE A 209 -3.71 -2.02 21.12
CA PHE A 209 -2.76 -1.89 20.02
C PHE A 209 -2.99 -0.63 19.18
N ALA A 210 -3.63 0.39 19.69
CA ALA A 210 -3.89 1.62 18.95
C ALA A 210 -3.02 2.78 19.45
N GLY A 211 -2.35 3.49 18.52
CA GLY A 211 -1.51 4.64 18.84
C GLY A 211 -2.31 5.85 19.29
N SER A 212 -3.34 6.23 18.53
CA SER A 212 -4.21 7.35 18.87
C SER A 212 -5.65 7.06 18.45
N LEU A 213 -6.56 7.29 19.38
CA LEU A 213 -8.00 7.06 19.17
C LEU A 213 -8.79 8.35 18.90
N LYS A 214 -8.13 9.49 18.70
CA LYS A 214 -8.78 10.82 18.54
C LYS A 214 -10.15 10.72 17.87
N GLY A 215 -11.22 10.97 18.63
CA GLY A 215 -12.61 10.99 18.13
C GLY A 215 -13.21 9.62 17.74
N ARG A 216 -12.56 8.50 17.99
CA ARG A 216 -13.09 7.16 17.68
C ARG A 216 -13.83 6.57 18.88
N LYS A 217 -15.12 6.23 18.67
CA LYS A 217 -15.99 5.67 19.72
C LYS A 217 -15.73 4.16 19.95
N SER A 218 -15.20 3.43 18.99
CA SER A 218 -15.06 1.97 19.05
C SER A 218 -13.70 1.49 18.56
N GLY A 219 -13.06 0.59 19.32
CA GLY A 219 -11.87 -0.16 18.95
C GLY A 219 -12.15 -1.52 18.34
N ALA A 220 -13.43 -1.93 18.28
CA ALA A 220 -13.83 -3.24 17.78
C ALA A 220 -13.49 -3.39 16.29
N ARG A 221 -12.79 -4.50 15.95
CA ARG A 221 -12.46 -4.92 14.59
C ARG A 221 -12.61 -6.43 14.49
N THR A 222 -12.78 -6.92 13.26
CA THR A 222 -12.82 -8.36 13.00
C THR A 222 -11.56 -8.73 12.22
N MET A 223 -10.69 -9.52 12.85
CA MET A 223 -9.49 -10.09 12.21
C MET A 223 -9.86 -11.41 11.55
N TYR A 224 -9.68 -11.49 10.23
CA TYR A 224 -9.99 -12.69 9.44
C TYR A 224 -8.77 -13.61 9.32
N ARG A 225 -7.57 -13.01 9.30
CA ARG A 225 -6.31 -13.72 9.12
C ARG A 225 -5.20 -13.09 9.95
N CYS A 226 -4.40 -13.94 10.60
CA CYS A 226 -3.19 -13.53 11.31
C CYS A 226 -2.21 -14.68 11.27
N ASP A 227 -1.42 -14.78 10.19
CA ASP A 227 -0.45 -15.84 9.96
C ASP A 227 0.97 -15.34 10.13
N ILE A 228 1.86 -16.27 10.47
CA ILE A 228 3.30 -16.03 10.55
C ILE A 228 4.00 -17.13 9.76
N ASP A 229 4.62 -16.75 8.66
CA ASP A 229 5.40 -17.62 7.80
C ASP A 229 6.88 -17.28 7.90
N ASN A 230 7.74 -18.30 7.76
CA ASN A 230 9.18 -18.12 7.78
C ASN A 230 9.78 -18.69 6.50
N THR A 231 10.58 -17.89 5.82
CA THR A 231 11.30 -18.30 4.62
C THR A 231 12.71 -17.76 4.73
N ASP A 232 13.69 -18.66 4.85
CA ASP A 232 15.10 -18.32 5.09
C ASP A 232 15.28 -17.41 6.30
N SER A 233 15.80 -16.20 6.06
CA SER A 233 16.01 -15.18 7.09
C SER A 233 14.82 -14.24 7.28
N PHE A 234 13.71 -14.43 6.52
CA PHE A 234 12.57 -13.56 6.61
C PHE A 234 11.41 -14.21 7.35
N THR A 235 10.85 -13.48 8.31
CA THR A 235 9.58 -13.81 8.95
C THR A 235 8.53 -12.83 8.46
N ILE A 236 7.46 -13.33 7.86
CA ILE A 236 6.39 -12.55 7.27
C ILE A 236 5.11 -12.76 8.08
N PHE A 237 4.56 -11.67 8.59
CA PHE A 237 3.25 -11.64 9.22
C PHE A 237 2.22 -11.22 8.17
N THR A 238 1.15 -11.97 8.04
CA THR A 238 0.00 -11.62 7.21
C THR A 238 -1.20 -11.30 8.07
N PHE A 239 -1.72 -10.08 7.96
CA PHE A 239 -2.91 -9.63 8.68
C PHE A 239 -4.01 -9.26 7.70
N GLU A 240 -5.21 -9.81 7.89
CA GLU A 240 -6.39 -9.40 7.15
C GLU A 240 -7.54 -9.09 8.12
N ALA A 241 -8.16 -7.90 7.98
CA ALA A 241 -9.28 -7.48 8.83
C ALA A 241 -10.26 -6.58 8.06
N ASP A 242 -11.45 -6.39 8.61
CA ASP A 242 -12.45 -5.42 8.12
C ASP A 242 -11.89 -3.99 8.09
N ALA A 243 -11.12 -3.62 9.11
CA ALA A 243 -10.38 -2.36 9.20
C ALA A 243 -9.28 -2.45 10.27
N PHE A 244 -8.37 -1.47 10.26
CA PHE A 244 -7.34 -1.34 11.29
C PHE A 244 -7.41 0.04 11.97
N LEU A 245 -7.03 0.08 13.24
CA LEU A 245 -6.79 1.31 14.00
C LEU A 245 -5.42 1.89 13.61
N PRO A 246 -5.16 3.19 13.89
CA PRO A 246 -3.83 3.77 13.65
C PRO A 246 -2.75 2.98 14.40
N GLN A 247 -1.67 2.63 13.70
CA GLN A 247 -0.53 1.87 14.19
C GLN A 247 -0.82 0.46 14.70
N GLN A 248 -2.07 -0.04 14.58
CA GLN A 248 -2.51 -1.31 15.17
C GLN A 248 -1.59 -2.48 14.80
N ILE A 249 -1.31 -2.70 13.51
CA ILE A 249 -0.46 -3.82 13.07
C ILE A 249 0.94 -3.71 13.67
N ARG A 250 1.53 -2.52 13.62
CA ARG A 250 2.90 -2.29 14.12
C ARG A 250 3.00 -2.53 15.63
N MET A 251 1.98 -2.18 16.40
CA MET A 251 1.94 -2.44 17.85
C MET A 251 1.68 -3.93 18.14
N MET A 252 0.82 -4.61 17.36
CA MET A 252 0.61 -6.06 17.47
C MET A 252 1.92 -6.83 17.19
N VAL A 253 2.62 -6.47 16.10
CA VAL A 253 3.92 -7.09 15.78
C VAL A 253 4.93 -6.84 16.89
N GLY A 254 5.01 -5.63 17.44
CA GLY A 254 5.88 -5.32 18.59
C GLY A 254 5.60 -6.19 19.82
N SER A 255 4.33 -6.46 20.09
CA SER A 255 3.93 -7.36 21.20
C SER A 255 4.21 -8.83 20.87
N LEU A 256 3.96 -9.27 19.63
CA LEU A 256 4.30 -10.63 19.17
C LEU A 256 5.81 -10.88 19.22
N LEU A 257 6.64 -9.87 18.92
CA LEU A 257 8.09 -9.97 19.08
C LEU A 257 8.49 -10.16 20.55
N LYS A 258 7.81 -9.51 21.50
CA LYS A 258 8.06 -9.77 22.93
C LYS A 258 7.76 -11.23 23.30
N VAL A 259 6.72 -11.82 22.69
CA VAL A 259 6.43 -13.26 22.86
C VAL A 259 7.55 -14.10 22.26
N GLY A 260 8.00 -13.77 21.04
CA GLY A 260 9.09 -14.48 20.37
C GLY A 260 10.43 -14.41 21.12
N PHE A 261 10.68 -13.32 21.85
CA PHE A 261 11.86 -13.15 22.71
C PHE A 261 11.71 -13.81 24.09
N GLY A 262 10.57 -14.45 24.37
CA GLY A 262 10.27 -15.01 25.71
C GLY A 262 10.02 -13.96 26.81
N LYS A 263 9.85 -12.67 26.43
CA LYS A 263 9.57 -11.55 27.36
C LYS A 263 8.10 -11.37 27.70
N MET A 264 7.23 -12.15 27.08
CA MET A 264 5.77 -12.17 27.28
C MET A 264 5.27 -13.58 26.96
N SER A 265 4.41 -14.12 27.78
CA SER A 265 3.72 -15.38 27.48
C SER A 265 2.50 -15.15 26.57
N PRO A 266 2.01 -16.17 25.85
CA PRO A 266 0.74 -16.07 25.12
C PRO A 266 -0.44 -15.67 26.01
N GLN A 267 -0.46 -16.08 27.27
CA GLN A 267 -1.49 -15.73 28.26
C GLN A 267 -1.45 -14.24 28.63
N GLU A 268 -0.26 -13.69 28.85
CA GLU A 268 -0.09 -12.25 29.09
C GLU A 268 -0.45 -11.44 27.82
N PHE A 269 -0.14 -11.95 26.62
CA PHE A 269 -0.57 -11.34 25.37
C PHE A 269 -2.11 -11.32 25.25
N LYS A 270 -2.79 -12.41 25.65
CA LYS A 270 -4.26 -12.45 25.70
C LYS A 270 -4.82 -11.43 26.70
N ALA A 271 -4.27 -11.38 27.91
CA ALA A 271 -4.67 -10.40 28.92
C ALA A 271 -4.47 -8.95 28.43
N LEU A 272 -3.39 -8.69 27.67
CA LEU A 272 -3.14 -7.40 27.03
C LEU A 272 -4.23 -7.04 26.01
N LEU A 273 -4.60 -7.99 25.13
CA LEU A 273 -5.68 -7.80 24.15
C LEU A 273 -7.00 -7.48 24.86
N ASP A 274 -7.35 -8.29 25.90
CA ASP A 274 -8.61 -8.17 26.63
C ASP A 274 -8.67 -6.90 27.52
N SER A 275 -7.52 -6.31 27.85
CA SER A 275 -7.46 -5.11 28.69
C SER A 275 -8.20 -3.92 28.10
N GLY A 276 -8.27 -3.82 26.77
CA GLY A 276 -8.82 -2.69 26.03
C GLY A 276 -8.19 -1.32 26.38
N LYS A 277 -7.09 -1.30 27.17
CA LYS A 277 -6.39 -0.07 27.58
C LYS A 277 -5.63 0.53 26.39
N PRO A 278 -5.98 1.75 25.93
CA PRO A 278 -5.36 2.35 24.76
C PRO A 278 -3.82 2.42 24.89
N GLY A 279 -3.12 1.91 23.86
CA GLY A 279 -1.65 1.99 23.79
C GLY A 279 -0.89 1.02 24.68
N ALA A 280 -1.56 0.13 25.42
CA ALA A 280 -0.88 -0.82 26.33
C ALA A 280 0.05 -1.81 25.62
N GLY A 281 -0.12 -2.08 24.32
CA GLY A 281 0.76 -2.92 23.51
C GLY A 281 2.21 -2.40 23.40
N GLY A 282 2.44 -1.16 23.82
CA GLY A 282 3.78 -0.56 23.78
C GLY A 282 4.09 0.13 22.44
N PRO A 283 5.35 0.45 22.16
CA PRO A 283 5.72 1.19 20.97
C PRO A 283 5.48 0.40 19.68
N ALA A 284 5.10 1.12 18.64
CA ALA A 284 4.96 0.55 17.30
C ALA A 284 6.36 0.24 16.71
N VAL A 285 6.53 -0.94 16.13
CA VAL A 285 7.75 -1.30 15.39
C VAL A 285 7.93 -0.42 14.13
N PRO A 286 9.14 -0.35 13.53
CA PRO A 286 9.44 0.49 12.38
C PRO A 286 8.45 0.31 11.21
N PRO A 287 8.11 1.38 10.47
CA PRO A 287 7.15 1.30 9.36
C PRO A 287 7.69 0.56 8.14
N ALA A 288 9.00 0.52 7.94
CA ALA A 288 9.66 -0.06 6.77
C ALA A 288 9.27 -1.53 6.49
N GLY A 289 8.96 -2.32 7.55
CA GLY A 289 8.48 -3.68 7.35
C GLY A 289 7.01 -3.78 6.91
N LEU A 290 6.21 -2.71 6.98
CA LEU A 290 4.77 -2.76 6.75
C LEU A 290 4.39 -2.39 5.32
N CYS A 291 3.61 -3.26 4.68
CA CYS A 291 3.08 -3.04 3.34
C CYS A 291 1.60 -3.40 3.26
N LEU A 292 0.76 -2.51 2.75
CA LEU A 292 -0.61 -2.80 2.35
C LEU A 292 -0.57 -3.62 1.05
N THR A 293 -0.89 -4.91 1.11
CA THR A 293 -0.77 -5.84 -0.02
C THR A 293 -2.02 -5.87 -0.88
N ALA A 294 -3.20 -5.84 -0.26
CA ALA A 294 -4.46 -5.90 -0.99
C ALA A 294 -5.62 -5.23 -0.23
N ILE A 295 -6.61 -4.80 -0.99
CA ILE A 295 -7.92 -4.39 -0.48
C ILE A 295 -8.96 -5.20 -1.25
N LYS A 296 -9.79 -5.95 -0.53
CA LYS A 296 -10.77 -6.84 -1.13
C LYS A 296 -12.15 -6.18 -1.17
N TYR A 297 -12.82 -6.33 -2.29
CA TYR A 297 -14.18 -5.87 -2.55
C TYR A 297 -15.02 -7.04 -3.06
N LYS A 298 -16.33 -6.89 -3.05
CA LYS A 298 -17.25 -7.88 -3.64
C LYS A 298 -17.16 -7.90 -5.17
N ASP A 299 -17.22 -6.71 -5.78
CA ASP A 299 -17.39 -6.55 -7.23
C ASP A 299 -16.28 -5.66 -7.86
N PHE A 300 -15.15 -5.45 -7.19
CA PHE A 300 -14.01 -4.68 -7.70
C PHE A 300 -12.68 -5.40 -7.37
N PRO A 301 -11.67 -5.41 -8.28
CA PRO A 301 -11.78 -4.95 -9.68
C PRO A 301 -12.78 -5.80 -10.48
N PRO A 302 -13.32 -5.28 -11.60
CA PRO A 302 -14.14 -6.10 -12.50
C PRO A 302 -13.39 -7.38 -12.87
N LYS A 303 -14.09 -8.50 -12.92
CA LYS A 303 -13.53 -9.75 -13.45
C LYS A 303 -13.53 -9.63 -14.97
N ASP A 304 -12.41 -9.94 -15.61
CA ASP A 304 -12.27 -10.05 -17.05
C ASP A 304 -13.18 -11.16 -17.60
#